data_cb748888a0f6e0cb6318d1b58125cfff
#
_entry.id   cb748888a0f6e0cb6318d1b58125cfff
#
_cell.length_a   1.000
_cell.length_b   1.000
_cell.length_c   1.000
_cell.angle_alpha   90.00
_cell.angle_beta   90.00
_cell.angle_gamma   90.00
#
_symmetry.space_group_name_H-M   'P 1'
#
loop_
_entity.id
_entity.type
_entity.pdbx_description
1 polymer ?
#
loop_
_entity_poly.entity_id
_entity_poly.type
_entity_poly.pdbx_seq_one_letter_code
_entity_poly.pdbx_strand_id
1 'polypeptide(L)'
;XYQPQNIQCKDGKLIITGKRERVKNTNYDPNSKDWRKNREYASYSSGCIITKGKQSWQYGRFEIKAKFPAVKGSWPAIWFLGDKTLNPWPLCGEID
;
A
#
# COMPACT_ATOMS: atom_id res chain seq x y z
N UNK A 1 5.94 -6.67 -1.05
CA UNK A 1 5.93 -6.52 -1.44
C UNK A 1 5.36 -5.87 -2.26
N TYR A 2 5.47 -4.85 -1.98
CA TYR A 2 4.90 -3.93 -2.97
C TYR A 2 5.88 -3.71 -4.10
N GLN A 3 5.42 -3.81 -5.31
CA GLN A 3 6.28 -3.74 -6.49
C GLN A 3 5.67 -2.80 -7.53
N PRO A 4 6.48 -1.97 -8.19
CA PRO A 4 5.93 -1.04 -9.19
C PRO A 4 5.27 -1.75 -10.38
N GLN A 5 5.73 -2.93 -10.75
CA GLN A 5 5.13 -3.64 -11.87
C GLN A 5 3.74 -4.19 -11.57
N ASN A 6 3.31 -4.12 -10.30
CA ASN A 6 1.95 -4.52 -9.93
C ASN A 6 0.95 -3.38 -10.10
N ILE A 7 1.40 -2.24 -10.58
CA ILE A 7 0.55 -1.06 -10.75
C ILE A 7 0.55 -0.68 -12.22
N GLN A 8 -0.64 -0.47 -12.77
CA GLN A 8 -0.78 -0.23 -14.19
C GLN A 8 -1.96 0.72 -14.42
N CYS A 9 -1.79 1.63 -15.37
CA CYS A 9 -2.90 2.44 -15.84
C CYS A 9 -3.25 1.95 -17.25
N LYS A 10 -4.48 1.54 -17.45
CA LYS A 10 -4.90 0.94 -18.69
C LYS A 10 -6.38 1.18 -18.90
N ASP A 11 -6.75 1.63 -20.10
CA ASP A 11 -8.14 1.84 -20.48
C ASP A 11 -8.88 2.74 -19.51
N GLY A 12 -8.20 3.79 -19.03
CA GLY A 12 -8.79 4.75 -18.11
C GLY A 12 -8.94 4.26 -16.69
N LYS A 13 -8.26 3.17 -16.34
CA LYS A 13 -8.37 2.58 -15.01
C LYS A 13 -7.01 2.45 -14.37
N LEU A 14 -6.97 2.64 -13.06
CA LEU A 14 -5.82 2.27 -12.25
C LEU A 14 -6.02 0.83 -11.79
N ILE A 15 -5.06 -0.02 -12.10
CA ILE A 15 -5.13 -1.45 -11.78
C ILE A 15 -3.98 -1.78 -10.84
N ILE A 16 -4.33 -2.31 -9.67
CA ILE A 16 -3.35 -2.79 -8.69
C ILE A 16 -3.56 -4.29 -8.58
N THR A 17 -2.51 -5.06 -8.89
CA THR A 17 -2.61 -6.50 -8.98
C THR A 17 -1.87 -7.17 -7.83
N GLY A 18 -2.57 -8.03 -7.10
CA GLY A 18 -1.94 -8.93 -6.15
C GLY A 18 -1.63 -10.25 -6.83
N LYS A 19 -0.43 -10.77 -6.61
CA LYS A 19 0.00 -12.02 -7.23
C LYS A 19 0.62 -12.95 -6.20
N ARG A 20 0.39 -14.23 -6.36
CA ARG A 20 1.12 -15.22 -5.60
C ARG A 20 2.40 -15.54 -6.37
N GLU A 21 3.50 -15.05 -5.85
CA GLU A 21 4.80 -15.24 -6.50
C GLU A 21 5.90 -14.98 -5.49
N ARG A 22 7.02 -15.64 -5.69
CA ARG A 22 8.17 -15.48 -4.80
C ARG A 22 8.93 -14.21 -5.17
N VAL A 23 9.08 -13.32 -4.21
CA VAL A 23 9.74 -12.03 -4.41
C VAL A 23 10.85 -11.88 -3.38
N LYS A 24 12.05 -11.53 -3.83
CA LYS A 24 13.15 -11.31 -2.91
C LYS A 24 12.94 -10.01 -2.13
N ASN A 25 13.17 -10.10 -0.82
CA ASN A 25 13.06 -8.95 0.06
C ASN A 25 14.38 -8.19 0.06
N THR A 26 14.41 -7.04 -0.57
CA THR A 26 15.63 -6.25 -0.67
C THR A 26 16.03 -5.63 0.68
N ASN A 27 15.13 -5.64 1.66
CA ASN A 27 15.43 -5.14 3.00
C ASN A 27 15.69 -6.27 3.99
N TYR A 28 15.96 -7.47 3.49
CA TYR A 28 16.17 -8.62 4.34
C TYR A 28 17.29 -8.39 5.34
N ASP A 29 17.02 -8.69 6.60
CA ASP A 29 17.99 -8.62 7.69
C ASP A 29 17.67 -9.78 8.63
N PRO A 30 18.51 -10.82 8.63
CA PRO A 30 18.23 -12.00 9.45
C PRO A 30 18.24 -11.73 10.94
N ASN A 31 18.82 -10.62 11.36
CA ASN A 31 18.88 -10.26 12.79
C ASN A 31 17.74 -9.36 13.21
N SER A 32 16.89 -8.94 12.29
CA SER A 32 15.79 -8.05 12.62
C SER A 32 14.62 -8.81 13.22
N LYS A 33 13.97 -8.19 14.20
CA LYS A 33 12.74 -8.73 14.76
C LYS A 33 11.51 -8.20 14.04
N ASP A 34 11.71 -7.30 13.07
CA ASP A 34 10.64 -6.75 12.26
C ASP A 34 10.26 -7.78 11.19
N TRP A 35 9.00 -8.24 11.22
CA TRP A 35 8.54 -9.26 10.28
C TRP A 35 8.68 -8.82 8.83
N ARG A 36 8.74 -7.52 8.59
CA ARG A 36 8.92 -7.00 7.25
C ARG A 36 10.34 -7.15 6.74
N LYS A 37 11.29 -7.46 7.62
CA LYS A 37 12.70 -7.54 7.28
C LYS A 37 13.31 -8.91 7.52
N ASN A 38 12.71 -9.71 8.40
CA ASN A 38 13.35 -10.96 8.80
C ASN A 38 13.05 -12.15 7.90
N ARG A 39 12.36 -11.90 6.79
CA ARG A 39 12.11 -12.93 5.78
C ARG A 39 12.86 -12.59 4.51
N GLU A 40 13.59 -13.56 4.00
CA GLU A 40 14.37 -13.37 2.79
C GLU A 40 13.50 -13.21 1.55
N TYR A 41 12.36 -13.89 1.54
CA TYR A 41 11.44 -13.86 0.41
C TYR A 41 10.01 -13.63 0.89
N ALA A 42 9.25 -12.94 0.07
CA ALA A 42 7.81 -12.83 0.24
C ALA A 42 7.13 -13.79 -0.72
N SER A 43 5.96 -14.27 -0.32
CA SER A 43 5.19 -15.23 -1.13
C SER A 43 4.16 -14.56 -2.01
N TYR A 44 4.01 -13.26 -1.88
CA TYR A 44 3.02 -12.49 -2.64
C TYR A 44 3.60 -11.13 -2.98
N SER A 45 3.15 -10.59 -4.09
CA SER A 45 3.45 -9.22 -4.47
C SER A 45 2.14 -8.47 -4.62
N SER A 46 2.20 -7.15 -4.46
CA SER A 46 1.04 -6.31 -4.64
C SER A 46 1.53 -4.90 -5.00
N GLY A 47 0.64 -3.93 -4.92
CA GLY A 47 1.00 -2.55 -5.19
C GLY A 47 0.37 -1.60 -4.20
N CYS A 48 0.99 -0.46 -4.06
CA CYS A 48 0.49 0.59 -3.19
C CYS A 48 0.88 1.93 -3.81
N ILE A 49 -0.04 2.87 -3.86
CA ILE A 49 0.28 4.23 -4.28
C ILE A 49 -0.09 5.19 -3.16
N ILE A 50 0.68 6.24 -3.04
CA ILE A 50 0.49 7.23 -1.98
C ILE A 50 0.67 8.62 -2.55
N THR A 51 0.09 9.62 -1.88
CA THR A 51 0.26 11.03 -2.25
C THR A 51 1.24 11.74 -1.35
N LYS A 52 1.89 11.02 -0.45
CA LYS A 52 2.82 11.65 0.50
C LYS A 52 3.90 12.44 -0.23
N GLY A 53 4.09 13.69 0.19
CA GLY A 53 5.06 14.56 -0.43
C GLY A 53 4.61 15.15 -1.76
N LYS A 54 3.39 14.85 -2.18
CA LYS A 54 2.87 15.32 -3.48
C LYS A 54 1.62 16.15 -3.31
N GLN A 55 0.67 15.70 -2.49
CA GLN A 55 -0.60 16.38 -2.35
C GLN A 55 -1.23 16.01 -1.00
N SER A 56 -1.86 16.98 -0.35
CA SER A 56 -2.66 16.75 0.84
C SER A 56 -3.86 17.69 0.81
N TRP A 57 -4.89 17.35 1.59
CA TRP A 57 -6.13 18.12 1.61
C TRP A 57 -6.57 18.29 3.06
N GLN A 58 -7.15 19.46 3.36
CA GLN A 58 -7.73 19.68 4.68
C GLN A 58 -9.24 19.49 4.65
N TYR A 59 -9.88 19.92 3.59
CA TYR A 59 -11.32 19.83 3.43
C TYR A 59 -11.59 19.26 2.04
N GLY A 60 -12.78 18.74 1.86
CA GLY A 60 -13.18 18.33 0.54
C GLY A 60 -14.04 17.09 0.55
N ARG A 61 -14.43 16.69 -0.63
CA ARG A 61 -15.24 15.51 -0.87
C ARG A 61 -14.45 14.58 -1.77
N PHE A 62 -14.40 13.31 -1.39
CA PHE A 62 -13.68 12.31 -2.17
C PHE A 62 -14.66 11.27 -2.67
N GLU A 63 -14.72 11.10 -3.97
CA GLU A 63 -15.58 10.10 -4.61
C GLU A 63 -14.68 9.12 -5.35
N ILE A 64 -14.83 7.86 -5.04
CA ILE A 64 -13.96 6.83 -5.60
C ILE A 64 -14.84 5.69 -6.10
N LYS A 65 -14.68 5.33 -7.37
CA LYS A 65 -15.33 4.16 -7.93
C LYS A 65 -14.29 3.05 -8.00
N ALA A 66 -14.54 1.95 -7.32
CA ALA A 66 -13.54 0.89 -7.22
C ALA A 66 -14.20 -0.48 -7.30
N LYS A 67 -13.45 -1.44 -7.84
CA LYS A 67 -13.84 -2.84 -7.85
C LYS A 67 -12.78 -3.62 -7.09
N PHE A 68 -13.19 -4.32 -6.06
CA PHE A 68 -12.29 -5.07 -5.20
C PHE A 68 -12.43 -6.56 -5.42
N PRO A 69 -11.34 -7.32 -5.32
CA PRO A 69 -11.45 -8.77 -5.39
C PRO A 69 -12.16 -9.33 -4.16
N ALA A 70 -12.94 -10.37 -4.35
CA ALA A 70 -13.62 -11.05 -3.25
C ALA A 70 -12.92 -12.37 -2.92
N VAL A 71 -11.60 -12.34 -2.87
CA VAL A 71 -10.78 -13.51 -2.64
C VAL A 71 -10.38 -13.57 -1.18
N LYS A 72 -10.50 -14.76 -0.59
CA LYS A 72 -10.10 -14.92 0.81
C LYS A 72 -8.64 -14.53 1.00
N GLY A 73 -8.40 -13.70 1.99
CA GLY A 73 -7.07 -13.21 2.30
C GLY A 73 -6.68 -11.92 1.60
N SER A 74 -7.52 -11.42 0.69
CA SER A 74 -7.25 -10.12 0.09
C SER A 74 -7.56 -9.02 1.10
N TRP A 75 -6.85 -7.91 0.97
CA TRP A 75 -7.04 -6.79 1.89
C TRP A 75 -6.89 -5.48 1.11
N PRO A 76 -7.83 -5.21 0.22
CA PRO A 76 -7.80 -3.92 -0.48
C PRO A 76 -8.16 -2.80 0.49
N ALA A 77 -7.56 -1.63 0.30
CA ALA A 77 -7.79 -0.53 1.20
C ALA A 77 -7.67 0.80 0.46
N ILE A 78 -8.56 1.72 0.78
CA ILE A 78 -8.49 3.12 0.38
C ILE A 78 -8.60 3.91 1.66
N TRP A 79 -7.57 4.68 1.98
CA TRP A 79 -7.49 5.28 3.31
C TRP A 79 -6.66 6.53 3.28
N PHE A 80 -6.76 7.29 4.36
CA PHE A 80 -6.09 8.59 4.50
C PHE A 80 -5.35 8.63 5.83
N LEU A 81 -4.20 9.25 5.80
CA LEU A 81 -3.45 9.56 7.02
C LEU A 81 -3.29 11.07 7.12
N GLY A 82 -3.19 11.57 8.35
CA GLY A 82 -2.88 12.96 8.54
C GLY A 82 -1.48 13.29 8.05
N ASP A 83 -1.29 14.53 7.62
CA ASP A 83 0.04 14.99 7.25
C ASP A 83 0.92 14.96 8.49
N LYS A 84 2.03 14.26 8.41
CA LYS A 84 2.81 13.93 9.59
C LYS A 84 3.86 14.96 9.96
N THR A 85 3.69 16.18 9.53
CA THR A 85 4.71 17.18 9.86
C THR A 85 4.85 17.37 11.37
N LEU A 86 3.75 17.24 12.11
CA LEU A 86 3.79 17.47 13.56
C LEU A 86 3.63 16.19 14.37
N ASN A 87 2.80 15.27 13.91
CA ASN A 87 2.48 14.07 14.69
C ASN A 87 2.62 12.81 13.84
N PRO A 88 3.42 11.85 14.28
CA PRO A 88 3.48 10.57 13.57
C PRO A 88 2.23 9.74 13.84
N TRP A 89 2.02 8.74 12.98
CA TRP A 89 0.93 7.80 13.20
C TRP A 89 1.13 7.09 14.55
N PRO A 90 0.11 6.86 15.35
CA PRO A 90 -1.30 7.07 15.03
C PRO A 90 -1.84 8.45 15.43
N LEU A 91 -1.02 9.32 15.98
CA LEU A 91 -1.49 10.61 16.46
C LEU A 91 -1.96 11.51 15.32
N CYS A 92 -1.47 11.30 14.10
CA CYS A 92 -1.91 12.08 12.95
C CYS A 92 -3.31 11.74 12.49
N GLY A 93 -3.90 10.64 13.00
CA GLY A 93 -5.23 10.22 12.59
C GLY A 93 -5.23 9.36 11.35
N GLU A 94 -6.34 8.67 11.15
CA GLU A 94 -6.51 7.77 10.01
C GLU A 94 -7.98 7.67 9.66
N ILE A 95 -8.29 7.69 8.38
CA ILE A 95 -9.64 7.50 7.87
C ILE A 95 -9.60 6.40 6.82
N ASP A 96 -10.39 5.33 7.01
CA ASP A 96 -10.44 4.21 6.09
C ASP A 96 -11.71 4.22 5.27
#